data_0eff90a61e2d4bde95378d241a9f8a68
#
_entry.id   0eff90a61e2d4bde95378d241a9f8a68
#
_cell.length_a   1.000
_cell.length_b   1.000
_cell.length_c   1.000
_cell.angle_alpha   90.00
_cell.angle_beta   90.00
_cell.angle_gamma   90.00
#
_symmetry.space_group_name_H-M   'P 1'
#
loop_
_entity.id
_entity.type
_entity.pdbx_description
1 polymer ?
#
loop_
_entity_poly.entity_id
_entity_poly.type
_entity_poly.pdbx_seq_one_letter_code
_entity_poly.pdbx_strand_id
1 'polypeptide(L)'
;VLGFAAGGLFDGILLHQILQWHHLLSLVPGVAGLREQVLWDGYLHAFMYVAAGIRLAGLWRARAQLEGKRWRSLVGILLLGFAAWHTIDALVSHWWLGIHRIRIDSPDPLIWDLLWLGVFGLVPAIAGALLLRKPPSDPRRMRSGRAILPLMIATLALAAW
;
A
#
# COMPACT_ATOMS: atom_id res chain seq x y z
N VAL A 1 -6.77 6.51 1.41
CA VAL A 1 -5.44 7.13 1.53
C VAL A 1 -4.52 6.27 2.40
N LEU A 2 -4.84 5.93 3.68
CA LEU A 2 -3.91 5.17 4.55
C LEU A 2 -3.53 3.82 3.94
N GLY A 3 -4.51 3.02 3.47
CA GLY A 3 -4.23 1.76 2.78
C GLY A 3 -3.41 1.94 1.50
N PHE A 4 -3.65 3.01 0.77
CA PHE A 4 -2.88 3.37 -0.42
C PHE A 4 -1.42 3.68 -0.08
N ALA A 5 -1.19 4.50 0.94
CA ALA A 5 0.15 4.80 1.43
C ALA A 5 0.87 3.53 1.94
N ALA A 6 0.15 2.66 2.66
CA ALA A 6 0.70 1.37 3.09
C ALA A 6 1.08 0.47 1.90
N GLY A 7 0.30 0.48 0.81
CA GLY A 7 0.64 -0.23 -0.43
C GLY A 7 1.93 0.30 -1.06
N GLY A 8 2.07 1.61 -1.18
CA GLY A 8 3.28 2.20 -1.75
C GLY A 8 4.53 2.01 -0.89
N LEU A 9 4.39 2.05 0.44
CA LEU A 9 5.49 1.72 1.35
C LEU A 9 5.86 0.23 1.29
N PHE A 10 4.86 -0.65 1.26
CA PHE A 10 5.09 -2.09 1.14
C PHE A 10 5.83 -2.44 -0.16
N ASP A 11 5.36 -1.91 -1.27
CA ASP A 11 5.95 -2.09 -2.59
C ASP A 11 7.40 -1.58 -2.62
N GLY A 12 7.60 -0.32 -2.28
CA GLY A 12 8.91 0.31 -2.33
C GLY A 12 9.92 -0.32 -1.36
N ILE A 13 9.52 -0.70 -0.15
CA ILE A 13 10.41 -1.38 0.79
C ILE A 13 10.73 -2.79 0.30
N LEU A 14 9.72 -3.57 -0.10
CA LEU A 14 9.94 -4.95 -0.48
C LEU A 14 10.68 -5.05 -1.81
N LEU A 15 10.24 -4.33 -2.84
CA LEU A 15 10.78 -4.50 -4.19
C LEU A 15 12.02 -3.64 -4.46
N HIS A 16 12.02 -2.37 -3.99
CA HIS A 16 13.15 -1.48 -4.28
C HIS A 16 14.32 -1.66 -3.30
N GLN A 17 14.06 -1.99 -2.02
CA GLN A 17 15.11 -2.02 -1.00
C GLN A 17 15.52 -3.43 -0.61
N ILE A 18 14.59 -4.36 -0.38
CA ILE A 18 14.90 -5.72 0.10
C ILE A 18 15.25 -6.64 -1.07
N LEU A 19 14.35 -6.79 -2.03
CA LEU A 19 14.53 -7.68 -3.18
C LEU A 19 15.33 -7.02 -4.31
N GLN A 20 15.32 -5.70 -4.39
CA GLN A 20 16.02 -4.92 -5.41
C GLN A 20 15.70 -5.39 -6.84
N TRP A 21 14.43 -5.77 -7.06
CA TRP A 21 13.97 -6.23 -8.37
C TRP A 21 13.80 -5.09 -9.37
N HIS A 22 13.50 -3.90 -8.86
CA HIS A 22 13.47 -2.64 -9.60
C HIS A 22 13.54 -1.44 -8.65
N HIS A 23 13.67 -0.26 -9.20
CA HIS A 23 13.48 1.05 -8.56
C HIS A 23 12.41 1.82 -9.33
N LEU A 24 11.89 2.90 -8.77
CA LEU A 24 10.78 3.68 -9.33
C LEU A 24 10.99 4.07 -10.81
N LEU A 25 12.21 4.42 -11.19
CA LEU A 25 12.54 4.90 -12.54
C LEU A 25 13.54 3.98 -13.27
N SER A 26 13.54 2.68 -13.00
CA SER A 26 14.52 1.73 -13.53
C SER A 26 14.60 1.68 -15.05
N LEU A 27 13.51 1.94 -15.77
CA LEU A 27 13.45 1.88 -17.22
C LEU A 27 13.41 3.28 -17.88
N VAL A 28 13.59 4.36 -17.10
CA VAL A 28 13.58 5.72 -17.61
C VAL A 28 14.97 6.06 -18.19
N PRO A 29 15.06 6.40 -19.49
CA PRO A 29 16.33 6.82 -20.10
C PRO A 29 16.93 8.03 -19.36
N GLY A 30 18.22 7.96 -19.05
CA GLY A 30 18.94 9.03 -18.34
C GLY A 30 18.90 8.93 -16.81
N VAL A 31 18.15 7.99 -16.22
CA VAL A 31 18.14 7.70 -14.79
C VAL A 31 18.73 6.30 -14.57
N ALA A 32 19.99 6.11 -14.91
CA ALA A 32 20.66 4.80 -14.85
C ALA A 32 21.52 4.62 -13.60
N GLY A 33 21.89 5.71 -12.91
CA GLY A 33 22.73 5.68 -11.73
C GLY A 33 21.95 5.21 -10.49
N LEU A 34 22.52 4.28 -9.72
CA LEU A 34 21.91 3.80 -8.49
C LEU A 34 21.54 4.95 -7.53
N ARG A 35 22.39 5.95 -7.43
CA ARG A 35 22.17 7.14 -6.59
C ARG A 35 20.90 7.89 -6.97
N GLU A 36 20.66 8.08 -8.26
CA GLU A 36 19.47 8.78 -8.77
C GLU A 36 18.22 7.94 -8.55
N GLN A 37 18.31 6.64 -8.78
CA GLN A 37 17.19 5.73 -8.56
C GLN A 37 16.78 5.68 -7.08
N VAL A 38 17.74 5.54 -6.18
CA VAL A 38 17.49 5.57 -4.72
C VAL A 38 16.93 6.93 -4.27
N LEU A 39 17.35 8.04 -4.90
CA LEU A 39 16.79 9.37 -4.60
C LEU A 39 15.29 9.44 -4.95
N TRP A 40 14.89 8.93 -6.12
CA TRP A 40 13.49 8.91 -6.53
C TRP A 40 12.63 7.97 -5.68
N ASP A 41 13.16 6.82 -5.29
CA ASP A 41 12.52 5.95 -4.30
C ASP A 41 12.32 6.67 -2.97
N GLY A 42 13.32 7.44 -2.54
CA GLY A 42 13.25 8.27 -1.33
C GLY A 42 12.13 9.32 -1.40
N TYR A 43 11.96 10.00 -2.54
CA TYR A 43 10.84 10.92 -2.74
C TYR A 43 9.49 10.22 -2.70
N LEU A 44 9.35 9.05 -3.32
CA LEU A 44 8.14 8.24 -3.24
C LEU A 44 7.82 7.87 -1.80
N HIS A 45 8.79 7.36 -1.06
CA HIS A 45 8.61 7.00 0.35
C HIS A 45 8.25 8.21 1.20
N ALA A 46 8.94 9.34 1.04
CA ALA A 46 8.62 10.58 1.77
C ALA A 46 7.17 11.02 1.50
N PHE A 47 6.71 10.96 0.25
CA PHE A 47 5.33 11.26 -0.09
C PHE A 47 4.35 10.30 0.62
N MET A 48 4.64 8.99 0.62
CA MET A 48 3.80 7.99 1.29
C MET A 48 3.78 8.18 2.82
N TYR A 49 4.91 8.53 3.44
CA TYR A 49 4.97 8.85 4.87
C TYR A 49 4.10 10.05 5.22
N VAL A 50 4.21 11.13 4.46
CA VAL A 50 3.40 12.34 4.68
C VAL A 50 1.91 12.00 4.53
N ALA A 51 1.53 11.27 3.49
CA ALA A 51 0.15 10.85 3.27
C ALA A 51 -0.38 9.97 4.41
N ALA A 52 0.41 9.00 4.88
CA ALA A 52 0.09 8.16 6.03
C ALA A 52 -0.04 9.00 7.31
N GLY A 53 0.90 9.89 7.57
CA GLY A 53 0.92 10.76 8.76
C GLY A 53 -0.30 11.67 8.84
N ILE A 54 -0.67 12.33 7.74
CA ILE A 54 -1.88 13.17 7.67
C ILE A 54 -3.13 12.34 7.98
N ARG A 55 -3.24 11.13 7.44
CA ARG A 55 -4.41 10.27 7.68
C ARG A 55 -4.45 9.69 9.07
N LEU A 56 -3.32 9.31 9.63
CA LEU A 56 -3.22 8.87 11.03
C LEU A 56 -3.59 10.00 12.00
N ALA A 57 -3.09 11.21 11.76
CA ALA A 57 -3.48 12.39 12.55
C ALA A 57 -4.99 12.67 12.45
N GLY A 58 -5.58 12.53 11.25
CA GLY A 58 -7.03 12.63 11.05
C GLY A 58 -7.82 11.56 11.80
N LEU A 59 -7.38 10.31 11.75
CA LEU A 59 -7.99 9.20 12.50
C LEU A 59 -7.87 9.43 14.01
N TRP A 60 -6.72 9.90 14.48
CA TRP A 60 -6.51 10.23 15.89
C TRP A 60 -7.46 11.34 16.36
N ARG A 61 -7.63 12.40 15.59
CA ARG A 61 -8.58 13.48 15.90
C ARG A 61 -10.04 12.99 15.93
N ALA A 62 -10.37 12.06 15.05
CA ALA A 62 -11.72 11.49 14.93
C ALA A 62 -11.93 10.24 15.82
N ARG A 63 -10.98 9.86 16.70
CA ARG A 63 -11.01 8.59 17.43
C ARG A 63 -12.29 8.38 18.26
N ALA A 64 -12.82 9.42 18.89
CA ALA A 64 -14.07 9.34 19.64
C ALA A 64 -15.29 9.02 18.77
N GLN A 65 -15.27 9.52 17.51
CA GLN A 65 -16.32 9.22 16.52
C GLN A 65 -16.18 7.81 15.91
N LEU A 66 -15.00 7.19 16.08
CA LEU A 66 -14.70 5.84 15.62
C LEU A 66 -15.05 4.79 16.70
N GLU A 67 -15.31 5.22 17.93
CA GLU A 67 -15.81 4.35 18.99
C GLU A 67 -17.13 3.70 18.56
N GLY A 68 -17.18 2.36 18.62
CA GLY A 68 -18.33 1.60 18.11
C GLY A 68 -18.33 1.33 16.60
N LYS A 69 -17.45 1.94 15.79
CA LYS A 69 -17.30 1.55 14.39
C LYS A 69 -16.56 0.23 14.27
N ARG A 70 -16.97 -0.57 13.30
CA ARG A 70 -16.49 -1.94 13.16
C ARG A 70 -15.08 -1.95 12.59
N TRP A 71 -14.19 -2.64 13.25
CA TRP A 71 -12.85 -2.95 12.75
C TRP A 71 -12.88 -3.51 11.31
N ARG A 72 -13.91 -4.30 10.98
CA ARG A 72 -14.09 -4.85 9.62
C ARG A 72 -14.20 -3.78 8.54
N SER A 73 -14.93 -2.69 8.82
CA SER A 73 -15.03 -1.58 7.87
C SER A 73 -13.70 -0.85 7.72
N LEU A 74 -12.96 -0.67 8.81
CA LEU A 74 -11.63 -0.05 8.76
C LEU A 74 -10.66 -0.92 7.96
N VAL A 75 -10.59 -2.21 8.25
CA VAL A 75 -9.74 -3.16 7.52
C VAL A 75 -10.17 -3.25 6.05
N GLY A 76 -11.49 -3.32 5.78
CA GLY A 76 -11.99 -3.35 4.41
C GLY A 76 -11.57 -2.13 3.59
N ILE A 77 -11.66 -0.93 4.16
CA ILE A 77 -11.22 0.32 3.50
C ILE A 77 -9.69 0.34 3.32
N LEU A 78 -8.93 -0.17 4.31
CA LEU A 78 -7.47 -0.28 4.19
C LEU A 78 -7.07 -1.20 3.06
N LEU A 79 -7.67 -2.39 2.97
CA LEU A 79 -7.40 -3.36 1.91
C LEU A 79 -7.76 -2.81 0.53
N LEU A 80 -8.88 -2.08 0.39
CA LEU A 80 -9.22 -1.43 -0.86
C LEU A 80 -8.22 -0.34 -1.25
N GLY A 81 -7.74 0.43 -0.27
CA GLY A 81 -6.70 1.42 -0.52
C GLY A 81 -5.36 0.80 -0.93
N PHE A 82 -4.97 -0.30 -0.27
CA PHE A 82 -3.78 -1.08 -0.60
C PHE A 82 -3.87 -1.66 -2.03
N ALA A 83 -5.00 -2.30 -2.36
CA ALA A 83 -5.27 -2.81 -3.69
C ALA A 83 -5.23 -1.70 -4.77
N ALA A 84 -5.76 -0.52 -4.44
CA ALA A 84 -5.78 0.61 -5.36
C ALA A 84 -4.35 1.08 -5.71
N TRP A 85 -3.41 1.09 -4.74
CA TRP A 85 -2.00 1.37 -5.05
C TRP A 85 -1.49 0.40 -6.10
N HIS A 86 -1.50 -0.90 -5.83
CA HIS A 86 -0.93 -1.91 -6.73
C HIS A 86 -1.60 -1.96 -8.10
N THR A 87 -2.92 -1.66 -8.15
CA THR A 87 -3.64 -1.58 -9.42
C THR A 87 -3.22 -0.35 -10.22
N ILE A 88 -3.16 0.82 -9.58
CA ILE A 88 -2.78 2.07 -10.25
C ILE A 88 -1.32 1.99 -10.69
N ASP A 89 -0.43 1.49 -9.86
CA ASP A 89 0.98 1.33 -10.19
C ASP A 89 1.16 0.40 -11.40
N ALA A 90 0.53 -0.79 -11.40
CA ALA A 90 0.59 -1.71 -12.52
C ALA A 90 0.06 -1.08 -13.82
N LEU A 91 -1.08 -0.40 -13.77
CA LEU A 91 -1.68 0.21 -14.95
C LEU A 91 -0.91 1.43 -15.46
N VAL A 92 -0.47 2.29 -14.55
CA VAL A 92 0.15 3.57 -14.91
C VAL A 92 1.66 3.41 -15.09
N SER A 93 2.37 2.89 -14.07
CA SER A 93 3.82 2.85 -14.08
C SER A 93 4.37 1.74 -14.97
N HIS A 94 3.78 0.53 -14.90
CA HIS A 94 4.29 -0.62 -15.66
C HIS A 94 3.83 -0.58 -17.13
N TRP A 95 2.52 -0.35 -17.37
CA TRP A 95 1.95 -0.59 -18.70
C TRP A 95 1.74 0.66 -19.52
N TRP A 96 1.33 1.78 -18.91
CA TRP A 96 1.13 3.02 -19.65
C TRP A 96 2.43 3.81 -19.82
N LEU A 97 3.13 4.11 -18.72
CA LEU A 97 4.36 4.89 -18.74
C LEU A 97 5.61 4.04 -19.03
N GLY A 98 5.59 2.75 -18.65
CA GLY A 98 6.72 1.85 -18.82
C GLY A 98 7.97 2.25 -18.06
N ILE A 99 7.82 2.90 -16.89
CA ILE A 99 8.95 3.43 -16.11
C ILE A 99 9.66 2.38 -15.28
N HIS A 100 8.96 1.29 -14.96
CA HIS A 100 9.52 0.06 -14.37
C HIS A 100 8.59 -1.14 -14.61
N ARG A 101 8.98 -2.31 -14.12
CA ARG A 101 8.22 -3.56 -14.07
C ARG A 101 8.48 -4.21 -12.72
N ILE A 102 7.62 -5.11 -12.25
CA ILE A 102 7.83 -5.82 -10.98
C ILE A 102 9.21 -6.48 -10.93
N ARG A 103 9.60 -7.13 -12.03
CA ARG A 103 10.92 -7.76 -12.12
C ARG A 103 11.55 -7.50 -13.48
N ILE A 104 12.50 -6.56 -13.53
CA ILE A 104 13.12 -6.09 -14.77
C ILE A 104 14.15 -7.07 -15.34
N ASP A 105 14.75 -7.91 -14.50
CA ASP A 105 15.74 -8.92 -14.88
C ASP A 105 15.12 -10.25 -15.34
N SER A 106 13.79 -10.36 -15.34
CA SER A 106 13.08 -11.54 -15.79
C SER A 106 13.00 -11.59 -17.33
N PRO A 107 13.15 -12.79 -17.94
CA PRO A 107 12.89 -12.97 -19.36
C PRO A 107 11.40 -12.72 -19.73
N ASP A 108 10.50 -12.81 -18.78
CA ASP A 108 9.07 -12.51 -18.94
C ASP A 108 8.57 -11.61 -17.78
N PRO A 109 8.77 -10.31 -17.86
CA PRO A 109 8.33 -9.38 -16.82
C PRO A 109 6.80 -9.35 -16.62
N LEU A 110 6.02 -9.63 -17.68
CA LEU A 110 4.56 -9.59 -17.62
C LEU A 110 3.98 -10.63 -16.66
N ILE A 111 4.57 -11.81 -16.56
CA ILE A 111 4.12 -12.84 -15.62
C ILE A 111 4.24 -12.31 -14.18
N TRP A 112 5.32 -11.62 -13.85
CA TRP A 112 5.53 -11.04 -12.52
C TRP A 112 4.56 -9.90 -12.24
N ASP A 113 4.30 -9.03 -13.22
CA ASP A 113 3.28 -7.97 -13.09
C ASP A 113 1.89 -8.57 -12.81
N LEU A 114 1.48 -9.62 -13.54
CA LEU A 114 0.18 -10.26 -13.37
C LEU A 114 0.07 -11.01 -12.03
N LEU A 115 1.11 -11.72 -11.62
CA LEU A 115 1.16 -12.39 -10.32
C LEU A 115 1.06 -11.37 -9.17
N TRP A 116 1.81 -10.28 -9.26
CA TRP A 116 1.79 -9.21 -8.27
C TRP A 116 0.43 -8.54 -8.19
N LEU A 117 -0.12 -8.16 -9.33
CA LEU A 117 -1.47 -7.58 -9.42
C LEU A 117 -2.54 -8.54 -8.89
N GLY A 118 -2.43 -9.84 -9.18
CA GLY A 118 -3.32 -10.87 -8.64
C GLY A 118 -3.27 -10.93 -7.12
N VAL A 119 -2.07 -11.07 -6.55
CA VAL A 119 -1.88 -11.27 -5.10
C VAL A 119 -2.10 -9.98 -4.30
N PHE A 120 -1.54 -8.85 -4.72
CA PHE A 120 -1.56 -7.60 -3.95
C PHE A 120 -2.58 -6.57 -4.45
N GLY A 121 -3.11 -6.73 -5.66
CA GLY A 121 -4.22 -5.94 -6.17
C GLY A 121 -5.56 -6.64 -5.97
N LEU A 122 -5.79 -7.75 -6.68
CA LEU A 122 -7.11 -8.38 -6.76
C LEU A 122 -7.54 -9.04 -5.44
N VAL A 123 -6.67 -9.82 -4.78
CA VAL A 123 -7.00 -10.50 -3.52
C VAL A 123 -7.40 -9.51 -2.42
N PRO A 124 -6.62 -8.45 -2.11
CA PRO A 124 -7.03 -7.45 -1.13
C PRO A 124 -8.27 -6.67 -1.55
N ALA A 125 -8.48 -6.41 -2.84
CA ALA A 125 -9.70 -5.77 -3.34
C ALA A 125 -10.95 -6.61 -3.05
N ILE A 126 -10.90 -7.90 -3.37
CA ILE A 126 -12.00 -8.84 -3.08
C ILE A 126 -12.23 -8.95 -1.57
N ALA A 127 -11.17 -9.15 -0.77
CA ALA A 127 -11.27 -9.26 0.68
C ALA A 127 -11.86 -7.99 1.30
N GLY A 128 -11.40 -6.81 0.87
CA GLY A 128 -11.91 -5.52 1.30
C GLY A 128 -13.39 -5.34 0.96
N ALA A 129 -13.77 -5.65 -0.27
CA ALA A 129 -15.17 -5.58 -0.72
C ALA A 129 -16.08 -6.54 0.08
N LEU A 130 -15.64 -7.77 0.33
CA LEU A 130 -16.39 -8.75 1.14
C LEU A 130 -16.55 -8.30 2.59
N LEU A 131 -15.52 -7.70 3.19
CA LEU A 131 -15.60 -7.14 4.54
C LEU A 131 -16.61 -6.00 4.62
N LEU A 132 -16.74 -5.19 3.59
CA LEU A 132 -17.69 -4.07 3.54
C LEU A 132 -19.12 -4.52 3.23
N ARG A 133 -19.30 -5.60 2.46
CA ARG A 133 -20.63 -6.12 2.08
C ARG A 133 -21.34 -6.89 3.18
N LYS A 134 -20.64 -7.48 4.16
CA LYS A 134 -21.28 -8.26 5.21
C LYS A 134 -22.05 -7.35 6.17
N PRO A 135 -23.36 -7.66 6.42
CA PRO A 135 -24.12 -6.95 7.43
C PRO A 135 -23.47 -7.08 8.80
N PRO A 136 -23.75 -6.15 9.67
CA PRO A 136 -23.19 -6.13 11.01
C PRO A 136 -23.51 -7.40 11.81
N SER A 137 -22.52 -8.19 12.17
CA SER A 137 -22.65 -9.13 13.26
C SER A 137 -22.73 -8.34 14.57
N ASP A 138 -23.73 -8.64 15.41
CA ASP A 138 -24.09 -8.11 16.71
C ASP A 138 -23.31 -6.89 17.27
N PRO A 139 -24.00 -5.77 17.58
CA PRO A 139 -23.39 -4.55 18.14
C PRO A 139 -22.67 -4.73 19.48
N ARG A 140 -22.94 -5.80 20.22
CA ARG A 140 -22.44 -6.01 21.58
C ARG A 140 -20.98 -6.46 21.68
N ARG A 141 -20.30 -6.78 20.58
CA ARG A 141 -18.92 -7.33 20.60
C ARG A 141 -17.80 -6.32 20.34
N MET A 142 -18.07 -5.05 20.36
CA MET A 142 -17.07 -4.03 20.04
C MET A 142 -16.63 -3.18 21.24
N ARG A 143 -15.78 -3.77 22.04
CA ARG A 143 -14.81 -3.01 22.86
C ARG A 143 -13.52 -2.86 22.04
N SER A 144 -13.38 -1.88 21.19
CA SER A 144 -12.19 -1.83 20.35
C SER A 144 -11.54 -0.45 20.12
N GLY A 145 -11.28 0.31 21.19
CA GLY A 145 -10.20 1.28 21.15
C GLY A 145 -8.81 0.63 20.97
N ARG A 146 -8.75 -0.71 21.10
CA ARG A 146 -7.50 -1.51 21.06
C ARG A 146 -7.00 -1.82 19.64
N ALA A 147 -7.81 -1.68 18.60
CA ALA A 147 -7.40 -2.04 17.23
C ALA A 147 -6.69 -0.92 16.46
N ILE A 148 -6.82 0.33 16.88
CA ILE A 148 -6.17 1.47 16.21
C ILE A 148 -4.68 1.49 16.55
N LEU A 149 -4.30 1.18 17.78
CA LEU A 149 -2.92 1.19 18.24
C LEU A 149 -2.03 0.17 17.51
N PRO A 150 -2.40 -1.14 17.39
CA PRO A 150 -1.62 -2.09 16.61
C PRO A 150 -1.57 -1.74 15.11
N LEU A 151 -2.63 -1.14 14.55
CA LEU A 151 -2.62 -0.67 13.16
C LEU A 151 -1.67 0.50 12.96
N MET A 152 -1.63 1.44 13.90
CA MET A 152 -0.66 2.54 13.90
C MET A 152 0.77 2.00 14.05
N ILE A 153 0.99 1.06 14.98
CA ILE A 153 2.31 0.44 15.21
C ILE A 153 2.75 -0.36 13.97
N ALA A 154 1.86 -1.13 13.34
CA ALA A 154 2.18 -1.87 12.14
C ALA A 154 2.53 -0.94 10.95
N THR A 155 1.79 0.17 10.79
CA THR A 155 2.07 1.16 9.76
C THR A 155 3.39 1.90 10.01
N LEU A 156 3.70 2.21 11.29
CA LEU A 156 4.95 2.84 11.68
C LEU A 156 6.13 1.85 11.62
N ALA A 157 5.93 0.59 11.97
CA ALA A 157 6.96 -0.44 11.88
C ALA A 157 7.35 -0.75 10.42
N LEU A 158 6.36 -0.80 9.50
CA LEU A 158 6.61 -0.87 8.06
C LEU A 158 7.28 0.40 7.51
N ALA A 159 7.24 1.48 8.26
CA ALA A 159 7.79 2.77 7.92
C ALA A 159 9.20 3.02 8.50
N ALA A 160 9.66 2.21 9.47
CA ALA A 160 10.92 2.41 10.20
C ALA A 160 12.07 1.50 9.72
N TRP A 161 11.83 0.69 8.69
CA TRP A 161 12.81 -0.10 7.96
C TRP A 161 12.93 0.46 6.55
#